data_00dead37ef67168987c2fa1e700ecf44
#
_entry.id   00dead37ef67168987c2fa1e700ecf44
#
_cell.length_a   1.000
_cell.length_b   1.000
_cell.length_c   1.000
_cell.angle_alpha   90.00
_cell.angle_beta   90.00
_cell.angle_gamma   90.00
#
_symmetry.space_group_name_H-M   'P 1'
#
loop_
_entity.id
_entity.type
_entity.pdbx_description
1 polymer ?
#
loop_
_entity_poly.entity_id
_entity_poly.type
_entity_poly.pdbx_seq_one_letter_code
_entity_poly.pdbx_strand_id
1 'polypeptide(L)'
;MFKRLGNLIKGFLGLFIGGLEKRSPEALLEVEKENLRKQISQFNQGLATHAGLVEKLISQVKKLDKEENELRAKTTAHLKAGNRELAGGFAIKLKKVDAEHDDVKDQLEGAEAHYKELIRARDISVKEARAKIEELRRGIDDMKVKKAVAELNEMAAGMITDIGGSGDNLNRLGDIVEEERTKAAGRARVAKDSMDLSEINMKQSEQDALAEMALADFAAAE
;
A
#
# COMPACT_ATOMS: atom_id res chain seq x y z
N MET A 1 -9.87 -3.25 13.00
CA MET A 1 -8.42 -3.28 12.74
C MET A 1 -7.82 -1.88 12.55
N PHE A 2 -8.44 -0.95 11.85
CA PHE A 2 -7.94 0.42 11.60
C PHE A 2 -7.67 1.28 12.85
N LYS A 3 -8.46 1.13 13.93
CA LYS A 3 -8.18 1.80 15.21
C LYS A 3 -6.83 1.40 15.83
N ARG A 4 -6.35 0.17 15.59
CA ARG A 4 -5.06 -0.31 16.10
C ARG A 4 -3.88 0.29 15.33
N LEU A 5 -4.03 0.47 14.02
CA LEU A 5 -3.00 1.15 13.20
C LEU A 5 -2.86 2.63 13.58
N GLY A 6 -3.96 3.34 13.76
CA GLY A 6 -3.96 4.73 14.25
C GLY A 6 -3.37 4.90 15.65
N ASN A 7 -3.59 3.93 16.54
CA ASN A 7 -3.02 3.94 17.89
C ASN A 7 -1.52 3.59 17.91
N LEU A 8 -1.04 2.76 16.98
CA LEU A 8 0.39 2.49 16.80
C LEU A 8 1.15 3.75 16.36
N ILE A 9 0.59 4.50 15.42
CA ILE A 9 1.16 5.78 14.94
C ILE A 9 1.17 6.83 16.08
N LYS A 10 0.11 6.92 16.88
CA LYS A 10 0.07 7.82 18.06
C LYS A 10 1.03 7.38 19.17
N GLY A 11 1.18 6.08 19.41
CA GLY A 11 2.11 5.54 20.39
C GLY A 11 3.57 5.81 20.02
N PHE A 12 3.89 5.72 18.72
CA PHE A 12 5.22 6.02 18.20
C PHE A 12 5.61 7.49 18.37
N LEU A 13 4.70 8.42 18.09
CA LEU A 13 4.92 9.86 18.35
C LEU A 13 5.14 10.17 19.83
N GLY A 14 4.47 9.45 20.73
CA GLY A 14 4.66 9.61 22.19
C GLY A 14 6.02 9.10 22.69
N LEU A 15 6.58 8.05 22.09
CA LEU A 15 7.92 7.53 22.40
C LEU A 15 9.03 8.45 21.89
N PHE A 16 8.77 9.23 20.83
CA PHE A 16 9.73 10.19 20.27
C PHE A 16 9.96 11.41 21.16
N ILE A 17 8.98 11.78 21.97
CA ILE A 17 9.04 12.97 22.82
C ILE A 17 9.68 12.69 24.20
N GLY A 18 9.79 11.45 24.63
CA GLY A 18 10.05 11.07 26.02
C GLY A 18 11.33 10.32 26.36
N GLY A 19 12.33 10.16 25.48
CA GLY A 19 13.50 9.37 25.91
C GLY A 19 14.49 8.89 24.85
N LEU A 20 14.64 9.56 23.76
CA LEU A 20 15.41 9.10 22.58
C LEU A 20 16.88 9.56 22.50
N GLU A 21 17.49 9.98 23.59
CA GLU A 21 18.92 10.31 23.60
C GLU A 21 19.86 9.10 23.41
N LYS A 22 19.34 7.86 23.42
CA LYS A 22 20.19 6.65 23.41
C LYS A 22 19.95 5.66 22.25
N ARG A 23 18.99 5.89 21.35
CA ARG A 23 18.77 4.99 20.19
C ARG A 23 18.80 5.77 18.89
N SER A 24 19.48 5.23 17.90
CA SER A 24 19.52 5.83 16.54
C SER A 24 18.11 5.93 15.96
N PRO A 25 17.64 7.14 15.65
CA PRO A 25 16.30 7.34 15.05
C PRO A 25 16.14 6.61 13.72
N GLU A 26 17.23 6.43 12.98
CA GLU A 26 17.27 5.69 11.71
C GLU A 26 16.99 4.20 11.92
N ALA A 27 17.54 3.62 12.97
CA ALA A 27 17.28 2.22 13.29
C ALA A 27 15.80 1.97 13.61
N LEU A 28 15.15 2.93 14.29
CA LEU A 28 13.71 2.87 14.56
C LEU A 28 12.89 3.01 13.27
N LEU A 29 13.27 3.93 12.39
CA LEU A 29 12.61 4.11 11.09
C LEU A 29 12.70 2.82 10.26
N GLU A 30 13.84 2.13 10.26
CA GLU A 30 14.01 0.88 9.52
C GLU A 30 13.17 -0.26 10.12
N VAL A 31 13.06 -0.33 11.45
CA VAL A 31 12.15 -1.26 12.13
C VAL A 31 10.70 -1.02 11.72
N GLU A 32 10.27 0.25 11.64
CA GLU A 32 8.89 0.57 11.23
C GLU A 32 8.62 0.26 9.76
N LYS A 33 9.57 0.48 8.87
CA LYS A 33 9.46 0.03 7.47
C LYS A 33 9.29 -1.48 7.37
N GLU A 34 10.08 -2.24 8.13
CA GLU A 34 9.98 -3.69 8.14
C GLU A 34 8.65 -4.17 8.75
N ASN A 35 8.17 -3.52 9.81
CA ASN A 35 6.84 -3.78 10.38
C ASN A 35 5.74 -3.52 9.35
N LEU A 36 5.82 -2.42 8.61
CA LEU A 36 4.87 -2.11 7.54
C LEU A 36 4.88 -3.19 6.44
N ARG A 37 6.07 -3.64 6.00
CA ARG A 37 6.19 -4.73 5.02
C ARG A 37 5.51 -6.00 5.50
N LYS A 38 5.72 -6.40 6.75
CA LYS A 38 5.09 -7.57 7.36
C LYS A 38 3.57 -7.44 7.41
N GLN A 39 3.06 -6.26 7.80
CA GLN A 39 1.62 -6.00 7.84
C GLN A 39 0.99 -6.04 6.45
N ILE A 40 1.64 -5.47 5.44
CA ILE A 40 1.20 -5.55 4.05
C ILE A 40 1.16 -7.02 3.58
N SER A 41 2.19 -7.80 3.89
CA SER A 41 2.25 -9.23 3.54
C SER A 41 1.11 -10.01 4.18
N GLN A 42 0.84 -9.80 5.47
CA GLN A 42 -0.29 -10.45 6.18
C GLN A 42 -1.64 -10.02 5.61
N PHE A 43 -1.80 -8.75 5.27
CA PHE A 43 -3.02 -8.27 4.64
C PHE A 43 -3.23 -8.90 3.26
N ASN A 44 -2.17 -9.00 2.46
CA ASN A 44 -2.24 -9.65 1.14
C ASN A 44 -2.59 -11.14 1.25
N GLN A 45 -2.14 -11.86 2.28
CA GLN A 45 -2.58 -13.23 2.55
C GLN A 45 -4.09 -13.29 2.85
N GLY A 46 -4.61 -12.35 3.63
CA GLY A 46 -6.05 -12.21 3.86
C GLY A 46 -6.82 -11.92 2.56
N LEU A 47 -6.31 -11.00 1.72
CA LEU A 47 -6.90 -10.72 0.41
C LEU A 47 -6.92 -11.95 -0.50
N ALA A 48 -5.84 -12.75 -0.52
CA ALA A 48 -5.78 -13.98 -1.30
C ALA A 48 -6.86 -14.99 -0.88
N THR A 49 -7.18 -15.06 0.42
CA THR A 49 -8.27 -15.90 0.93
C THR A 49 -9.63 -15.41 0.41
N HIS A 50 -9.87 -14.10 0.42
CA HIS A 50 -11.11 -13.52 -0.14
C HIS A 50 -11.20 -13.70 -1.66
N ALA A 51 -10.11 -13.51 -2.39
CA ALA A 51 -10.04 -13.79 -3.82
C ALA A 51 -10.39 -15.26 -4.12
N GLY A 52 -9.84 -16.20 -3.33
CA GLY A 52 -10.18 -17.61 -3.46
C GLY A 52 -11.66 -17.92 -3.21
N LEU A 53 -12.32 -17.18 -2.29
CA LEU A 53 -13.76 -17.29 -2.10
C LEU A 53 -14.54 -16.81 -3.34
N VAL A 54 -14.16 -15.65 -3.90
CA VAL A 54 -14.78 -15.12 -5.12
C VAL A 54 -14.64 -16.12 -6.28
N GLU A 55 -13.44 -16.65 -6.53
CA GLU A 55 -13.21 -17.66 -7.57
C GLU A 55 -14.04 -18.92 -7.36
N LYS A 56 -14.18 -19.37 -6.11
CA LYS A 56 -15.05 -20.52 -5.79
C LYS A 56 -16.51 -20.23 -6.14
N LEU A 57 -17.02 -19.05 -5.80
CA LEU A 57 -18.39 -18.66 -6.12
C LEU A 57 -18.60 -18.52 -7.63
N ILE A 58 -17.66 -17.94 -8.37
CA ILE A 58 -17.66 -17.89 -9.84
C ILE A 58 -17.78 -19.31 -10.42
N SER A 59 -16.98 -20.25 -9.91
CA SER A 59 -17.03 -21.64 -10.36
C SER A 59 -18.37 -22.30 -10.06
N GLN A 60 -18.99 -22.00 -8.90
CA GLN A 60 -20.30 -22.52 -8.53
C GLN A 60 -21.41 -21.96 -9.43
N VAL A 61 -21.42 -20.63 -9.69
CA VAL A 61 -22.35 -20.01 -10.63
C VAL A 61 -22.26 -20.68 -12.01
N LYS A 62 -21.05 -20.80 -12.57
CA LYS A 62 -20.86 -21.48 -13.89
C LYS A 62 -21.38 -22.91 -13.91
N LYS A 63 -21.23 -23.65 -12.79
CA LYS A 63 -21.73 -25.01 -12.69
C LYS A 63 -23.26 -25.03 -12.67
N LEU A 64 -23.89 -24.17 -11.91
CA LEU A 64 -25.33 -24.05 -11.80
C LEU A 64 -25.95 -23.57 -13.12
N ASP A 65 -25.35 -22.59 -13.80
CA ASP A 65 -25.73 -22.18 -15.16
C ASP A 65 -25.81 -23.38 -16.14
N LYS A 66 -24.79 -24.22 -16.11
CA LYS A 66 -24.75 -25.40 -16.96
C LYS A 66 -25.85 -26.39 -16.61
N GLU A 67 -26.04 -26.67 -15.31
CA GLU A 67 -27.07 -27.59 -14.81
C GLU A 67 -28.48 -27.08 -15.12
N GLU A 68 -28.71 -25.78 -14.95
CA GLU A 68 -29.98 -25.11 -15.32
C GLU A 68 -30.28 -25.31 -16.81
N ASN A 69 -29.31 -25.00 -17.68
CA ASN A 69 -29.47 -25.16 -19.13
C ASN A 69 -29.78 -26.60 -19.54
N GLU A 70 -29.08 -27.58 -18.94
CA GLU A 70 -29.34 -28.99 -19.17
C GLU A 70 -30.75 -29.41 -18.71
N LEU A 71 -31.18 -28.99 -17.54
CA LEU A 71 -32.52 -29.31 -17.01
C LEU A 71 -33.61 -28.65 -17.86
N ARG A 72 -33.40 -27.41 -18.29
CA ARG A 72 -34.31 -26.68 -19.18
C ARG A 72 -34.47 -27.38 -20.51
N ALA A 73 -33.36 -27.83 -21.10
CA ALA A 73 -33.37 -28.62 -22.35
C ALA A 73 -34.08 -29.96 -22.19
N LYS A 74 -33.83 -30.71 -21.10
CA LYS A 74 -34.49 -31.98 -20.79
C LYS A 74 -36.01 -31.79 -20.57
N THR A 75 -36.38 -30.75 -19.79
CA THR A 75 -37.81 -30.44 -19.55
C THR A 75 -38.52 -30.16 -20.87
N THR A 76 -37.93 -29.35 -21.77
CA THR A 76 -38.48 -29.00 -23.07
C THR A 76 -38.61 -30.23 -23.97
N ALA A 77 -37.58 -31.07 -24.02
CA ALA A 77 -37.58 -32.29 -24.86
C ALA A 77 -38.67 -33.27 -24.44
N HIS A 78 -38.80 -33.55 -23.16
CA HIS A 78 -39.83 -34.46 -22.62
C HIS A 78 -41.24 -33.86 -22.79
N LEU A 79 -41.42 -32.57 -22.65
CA LEU A 79 -42.69 -31.89 -22.86
C LEU A 79 -43.13 -32.03 -24.35
N LYS A 80 -42.22 -31.81 -25.29
CA LYS A 80 -42.46 -31.99 -26.77
C LYS A 80 -42.77 -33.43 -27.13
N ALA A 81 -42.15 -34.41 -26.45
CA ALA A 81 -42.39 -35.83 -26.62
C ALA A 81 -43.67 -36.36 -25.94
N GLY A 82 -44.45 -35.50 -25.28
CA GLY A 82 -45.68 -35.89 -24.56
C GLY A 82 -45.45 -36.56 -23.21
N ASN A 83 -44.20 -36.67 -22.75
CA ASN A 83 -43.83 -37.31 -21.50
C ASN A 83 -44.00 -36.38 -20.29
N ARG A 84 -45.24 -36.00 -19.97
CA ARG A 84 -45.58 -34.95 -19.01
C ARG A 84 -45.05 -35.21 -17.58
N GLU A 85 -45.07 -36.47 -17.17
CA GLU A 85 -44.58 -36.86 -15.82
C GLU A 85 -43.08 -36.61 -15.68
N LEU A 86 -42.29 -37.07 -16.67
CA LEU A 86 -40.82 -36.83 -16.67
C LEU A 86 -40.49 -35.34 -16.83
N ALA A 87 -41.20 -34.61 -17.68
CA ALA A 87 -41.04 -33.19 -17.82
C ALA A 87 -41.30 -32.44 -16.51
N GLY A 88 -42.34 -32.82 -15.75
CA GLY A 88 -42.67 -32.29 -14.44
C GLY A 88 -41.58 -32.58 -13.40
N GLY A 89 -40.98 -33.78 -13.40
CA GLY A 89 -39.87 -34.12 -12.53
C GLY A 89 -38.62 -33.24 -12.81
N PHE A 90 -38.30 -33.00 -14.09
CA PHE A 90 -37.19 -32.10 -14.47
C PHE A 90 -37.51 -30.63 -14.14
N ALA A 91 -38.75 -30.16 -14.32
CA ALA A 91 -39.15 -28.81 -13.99
C ALA A 91 -39.04 -28.51 -12.49
N ILE A 92 -39.36 -29.48 -11.62
CA ILE A 92 -39.17 -29.35 -10.16
C ILE A 92 -37.69 -29.22 -9.81
N LYS A 93 -36.83 -30.03 -10.46
CA LYS A 93 -35.37 -29.91 -10.28
C LYS A 93 -34.84 -28.56 -10.76
N LEU A 94 -35.28 -28.12 -11.95
CA LEU A 94 -34.91 -26.82 -12.51
C LEU A 94 -35.22 -25.70 -11.54
N LYS A 95 -36.45 -25.66 -10.98
CA LYS A 95 -36.84 -24.66 -10.00
C LYS A 95 -35.96 -24.61 -8.74
N LYS A 96 -35.41 -25.76 -8.33
CA LYS A 96 -34.45 -25.79 -7.22
C LYS A 96 -33.10 -25.26 -7.60
N VAL A 97 -32.61 -25.62 -8.77
CA VAL A 97 -31.32 -25.13 -9.31
C VAL A 97 -31.38 -23.62 -9.58
N ASP A 98 -32.49 -23.12 -10.15
CA ASP A 98 -32.71 -21.66 -10.33
C ASP A 98 -32.59 -20.91 -8.98
N ALA A 99 -33.27 -21.41 -7.94
CA ALA A 99 -33.22 -20.77 -6.61
C ALA A 99 -31.81 -20.81 -6.00
N GLU A 100 -31.09 -21.93 -6.15
CA GLU A 100 -29.71 -22.06 -5.70
C GLU A 100 -28.75 -21.17 -6.49
N HIS A 101 -28.98 -21.06 -7.80
CA HIS A 101 -28.22 -20.19 -8.70
C HIS A 101 -28.35 -18.72 -8.31
N ASP A 102 -29.57 -18.24 -8.09
CA ASP A 102 -29.83 -16.86 -7.65
C ASP A 102 -29.15 -16.58 -6.31
N ASP A 103 -29.26 -17.49 -5.32
CA ASP A 103 -28.61 -17.33 -4.01
C ASP A 103 -27.09 -17.25 -4.11
N VAL A 104 -26.46 -18.14 -4.89
CA VAL A 104 -24.99 -18.13 -5.09
C VAL A 104 -24.54 -16.91 -5.86
N LYS A 105 -25.34 -16.40 -6.80
CA LYS A 105 -25.08 -15.18 -7.55
C LYS A 105 -25.09 -13.93 -6.64
N ASP A 106 -26.07 -13.84 -5.75
CA ASP A 106 -26.14 -12.77 -4.75
C ASP A 106 -24.93 -12.82 -3.79
N GLN A 107 -24.53 -14.04 -3.38
CA GLN A 107 -23.32 -14.23 -2.58
C GLN A 107 -22.05 -13.79 -3.33
N LEU A 108 -21.95 -14.08 -4.63
CA LEU A 108 -20.84 -13.67 -5.48
C LEU A 108 -20.76 -12.15 -5.56
N GLU A 109 -21.87 -11.47 -5.84
CA GLU A 109 -21.92 -10.00 -5.91
C GLU A 109 -21.47 -9.36 -4.59
N GLY A 110 -21.97 -9.86 -3.46
CA GLY A 110 -21.54 -9.39 -2.14
C GLY A 110 -20.05 -9.63 -1.86
N ALA A 111 -19.53 -10.81 -2.25
CA ALA A 111 -18.13 -11.16 -2.06
C ALA A 111 -17.20 -10.30 -2.92
N GLU A 112 -17.56 -10.04 -4.18
CA GLU A 112 -16.81 -9.14 -5.08
C GLU A 112 -16.80 -7.69 -4.56
N ALA A 113 -17.95 -7.17 -4.15
CA ALA A 113 -18.04 -5.83 -3.59
C ALA A 113 -17.12 -5.69 -2.36
N HIS A 114 -17.19 -6.66 -1.45
CA HIS A 114 -16.34 -6.67 -0.26
C HIS A 114 -14.85 -6.79 -0.58
N TYR A 115 -14.49 -7.62 -1.56
CA TYR A 115 -13.11 -7.75 -2.02
C TYR A 115 -12.56 -6.44 -2.58
N LYS A 116 -13.34 -5.72 -3.40
CA LYS A 116 -12.99 -4.40 -3.92
C LYS A 116 -12.79 -3.35 -2.81
N GLU A 117 -13.65 -3.38 -1.79
CA GLU A 117 -13.49 -2.51 -0.61
C GLU A 117 -12.20 -2.79 0.17
N LEU A 118 -11.86 -4.08 0.36
CA LEU A 118 -10.63 -4.47 1.04
C LEU A 118 -9.38 -4.00 0.27
N ILE A 119 -9.36 -4.12 -1.06
CA ILE A 119 -8.27 -3.61 -1.90
C ILE A 119 -8.14 -2.09 -1.70
N ARG A 120 -9.23 -1.34 -1.84
CA ARG A 120 -9.22 0.12 -1.65
C ARG A 120 -8.72 0.52 -0.26
N ALA A 121 -9.18 -0.16 0.77
CA ALA A 121 -8.77 0.11 2.15
C ALA A 121 -7.26 -0.16 2.36
N ARG A 122 -6.73 -1.26 1.77
CA ARG A 122 -5.30 -1.55 1.76
C ARG A 122 -4.51 -0.42 1.10
N ASP A 123 -4.89 -0.01 -0.09
CA ASP A 123 -4.14 0.97 -0.89
C ASP A 123 -4.08 2.33 -0.19
N ILE A 124 -5.20 2.77 0.37
CA ILE A 124 -5.24 4.00 1.18
C ILE A 124 -4.31 3.87 2.39
N SER A 125 -4.42 2.78 3.16
CA SER A 125 -3.61 2.58 4.37
C SER A 125 -2.12 2.50 4.07
N VAL A 126 -1.73 1.83 2.98
CA VAL A 126 -0.33 1.74 2.53
C VAL A 126 0.19 3.10 2.10
N LYS A 127 -0.61 3.88 1.36
CA LYS A 127 -0.25 5.24 0.94
C LYS A 127 -0.02 6.15 2.14
N GLU A 128 -0.94 6.15 3.10
CA GLU A 128 -0.82 6.96 4.32
C GLU A 128 0.40 6.56 5.16
N ALA A 129 0.63 5.26 5.34
CA ALA A 129 1.78 4.77 6.08
C ALA A 129 3.12 5.15 5.42
N ARG A 130 3.21 5.04 4.09
CA ARG A 130 4.39 5.48 3.33
C ARG A 130 4.62 6.99 3.46
N ALA A 131 3.59 7.80 3.32
CA ALA A 131 3.69 9.24 3.49
C ALA A 131 4.20 9.61 4.90
N LYS A 132 3.74 8.91 5.92
CA LYS A 132 4.19 9.12 7.31
C LYS A 132 5.65 8.70 7.52
N ILE A 133 6.09 7.61 6.93
CA ILE A 133 7.49 7.17 6.95
C ILE A 133 8.40 8.23 6.32
N GLU A 134 7.99 8.81 5.18
CA GLU A 134 8.76 9.88 4.52
C GLU A 134 8.78 11.19 5.32
N GLU A 135 7.69 11.53 5.99
CA GLU A 135 7.66 12.67 6.92
C GLU A 135 8.65 12.46 8.10
N LEU A 136 8.65 11.28 8.69
CA LEU A 136 9.58 10.93 9.77
C LEU A 136 11.04 10.96 9.31
N ARG A 137 11.32 10.45 8.10
CA ARG A 137 12.65 10.51 7.51
C ARG A 137 13.16 11.94 7.37
N ARG A 138 12.33 12.84 6.82
CA ARG A 138 12.68 14.27 6.71
C ARG A 138 12.93 14.89 8.09
N GLY A 139 12.10 14.58 9.07
CA GLY A 139 12.30 15.07 10.44
C GLY A 139 13.62 14.61 11.07
N ILE A 140 14.06 13.37 10.78
CA ILE A 140 15.36 12.84 11.21
C ILE A 140 16.50 13.58 10.51
N ASP A 141 16.42 13.82 9.22
CA ASP A 141 17.43 14.54 8.45
C ASP A 141 17.55 16.00 8.92
N ASP A 142 16.44 16.70 9.17
CA ASP A 142 16.41 18.06 9.74
C ASP A 142 17.05 18.10 11.14
N MET A 143 16.78 17.11 11.97
CA MET A 143 17.36 17.01 13.31
C MET A 143 18.88 16.81 13.25
N LYS A 144 19.39 15.99 12.32
CA LYS A 144 20.83 15.80 12.09
C LYS A 144 21.52 17.09 11.68
N VAL A 145 20.93 17.84 10.76
CA VAL A 145 21.47 19.14 10.33
C VAL A 145 21.53 20.11 11.52
N LYS A 146 20.45 20.21 12.30
CA LYS A 146 20.43 21.09 13.50
C LYS A 146 21.47 20.67 14.52
N LYS A 147 21.65 19.38 14.78
CA LYS A 147 22.66 18.86 15.69
C LYS A 147 24.07 19.18 15.22
N ALA A 148 24.37 18.95 13.94
CA ALA A 148 25.66 19.27 13.35
C ALA A 148 25.99 20.77 13.44
N VAL A 149 25.00 21.64 13.19
CA VAL A 149 25.15 23.08 13.34
C VAL A 149 25.40 23.50 14.81
N ALA A 150 24.71 22.86 15.75
CA ALA A 150 24.93 23.11 17.18
C ALA A 150 26.35 22.69 17.62
N GLU A 151 26.83 21.50 17.21
CA GLU A 151 28.18 21.01 17.47
C GLU A 151 29.25 21.93 16.87
N LEU A 152 29.04 22.45 15.66
CA LEU A 152 29.93 23.43 15.03
C LEU A 152 29.95 24.75 15.81
N ASN A 153 28.80 25.24 16.28
CA ASN A 153 28.71 26.44 17.08
C ASN A 153 29.41 26.28 18.46
N GLU A 154 29.28 25.10 19.10
CA GLU A 154 30.01 24.79 20.33
C GLU A 154 31.52 24.74 20.12
N MET A 155 31.99 24.11 19.03
CA MET A 155 33.40 24.10 18.66
C MET A 155 33.92 25.51 18.39
N ALA A 156 33.16 26.33 17.67
CA ALA A 156 33.51 27.73 17.41
C ALA A 156 33.58 28.54 18.70
N ALA A 157 32.63 28.39 19.63
CA ALA A 157 32.65 29.06 20.92
C ALA A 157 33.82 28.61 21.81
N GLY A 158 34.16 27.28 21.80
CA GLY A 158 35.31 26.75 22.50
C GLY A 158 36.64 27.30 21.98
N MET A 159 36.78 27.40 20.64
CA MET A 159 37.98 27.99 20.00
C MET A 159 38.13 29.49 20.31
N ILE A 160 37.05 30.24 20.43
CA ILE A 160 37.08 31.67 20.79
C ILE A 160 37.58 31.89 22.21
N THR A 161 37.28 30.96 23.16
CA THR A 161 37.75 31.03 24.53
C THR A 161 39.22 30.62 24.71
N ASP A 162 39.75 29.72 23.87
CA ASP A 162 41.14 29.24 23.94
C ASP A 162 42.15 30.14 23.17
N ILE A 163 41.70 30.92 22.21
CA ILE A 163 42.55 31.76 21.39
C ILE A 163 42.22 33.22 21.63
N GLY A 164 42.76 33.76 22.69
CA GLY A 164 42.85 35.21 22.91
C GLY A 164 43.76 35.87 21.85
N GLY A 165 43.27 36.09 20.62
CA GLY A 165 43.99 36.97 19.67
C GLY A 165 44.17 36.43 18.27
N SER A 166 43.55 37.06 17.39
CA SER A 166 43.80 37.52 16.05
C SER A 166 42.64 37.24 15.06
N GLY A 167 42.16 38.32 14.43
CA GLY A 167 40.97 38.30 13.55
C GLY A 167 41.10 37.43 12.30
N ASP A 168 42.30 36.95 11.95
CA ASP A 168 42.53 36.06 10.81
C ASP A 168 41.93 34.62 11.01
N ASN A 169 41.91 34.13 12.24
CA ASN A 169 41.38 32.82 12.52
C ASN A 169 39.84 32.81 12.52
N LEU A 170 39.20 33.95 12.85
CA LEU A 170 37.73 34.09 12.79
C LEU A 170 37.21 34.13 11.36
N ASN A 171 37.96 34.74 10.44
CA ASN A 171 37.62 34.75 9.00
C ASN A 171 37.74 33.31 8.42
N ARG A 172 38.82 32.58 8.72
CA ARG A 172 38.97 31.17 8.31
C ARG A 172 37.88 30.24 8.87
N LEU A 173 37.47 30.47 10.09
CA LEU A 173 36.34 29.70 10.69
C LEU A 173 35.03 30.02 10.00
N GLY A 174 34.77 31.29 9.67
CA GLY A 174 33.63 31.73 8.88
C GLY A 174 33.56 31.01 7.52
N ASP A 175 34.70 30.92 6.83
CA ASP A 175 34.83 30.26 5.53
C ASP A 175 34.56 28.74 5.65
N ILE A 176 35.06 28.05 6.69
CA ILE A 176 34.83 26.63 6.93
C ILE A 176 33.35 26.34 7.25
N VAL A 177 32.72 27.18 8.06
CA VAL A 177 31.28 27.05 8.39
C VAL A 177 30.42 27.25 7.14
N GLU A 178 30.73 28.23 6.31
CA GLU A 178 29.99 28.49 5.06
C GLU A 178 30.24 27.39 4.02
N GLU A 179 31.43 26.83 3.94
CA GLU A 179 31.76 25.69 3.10
C GLU A 179 30.96 24.44 3.52
N GLU A 180 30.90 24.09 4.81
CA GLU A 180 30.14 22.95 5.29
C GLU A 180 28.61 23.17 5.17
N ARG A 181 28.14 24.40 5.34
CA ARG A 181 26.75 24.79 5.08
C ARG A 181 26.39 24.63 3.60
N THR A 182 27.28 25.03 2.71
CA THR A 182 27.10 24.86 1.27
C THR A 182 27.14 23.41 0.84
N LYS A 183 28.00 22.57 1.45
CA LYS A 183 28.03 21.11 1.25
C LYS A 183 26.77 20.45 1.77
N ALA A 184 26.27 20.86 2.94
CA ALA A 184 25.01 20.34 3.49
C ALA A 184 23.80 20.72 2.63
N ALA A 185 23.74 21.96 2.14
CA ALA A 185 22.72 22.41 1.19
C ALA A 185 22.81 21.66 -0.15
N GLY A 186 24.03 21.41 -0.65
CA GLY A 186 24.28 20.60 -1.85
C GLY A 186 23.80 19.15 -1.69
N ARG A 187 24.08 18.51 -0.55
CA ARG A 187 23.58 17.15 -0.24
C ARG A 187 22.05 17.10 -0.16
N ALA A 188 21.42 18.12 0.47
CA ALA A 188 19.98 18.23 0.53
C ALA A 188 19.35 18.41 -0.86
N ARG A 189 20.02 19.15 -1.76
CA ARG A 189 19.57 19.33 -3.15
C ARG A 189 19.70 18.05 -3.98
N VAL A 190 20.82 17.34 -3.88
CA VAL A 190 21.02 16.03 -4.54
C VAL A 190 20.01 15.00 -4.02
N ALA A 191 19.71 14.99 -2.73
CA ALA A 191 18.66 14.12 -2.17
C ALA A 191 17.27 14.46 -2.72
N LYS A 192 16.96 15.74 -2.91
CA LYS A 192 15.70 16.19 -3.52
C LYS A 192 15.61 15.81 -5.00
N ASP A 193 16.67 16.01 -5.76
CA ASP A 193 16.73 15.66 -7.18
C ASP A 193 16.67 14.13 -7.41
N SER A 194 17.20 13.31 -6.49
CA SER A 194 17.06 11.85 -6.54
C SER A 194 15.64 11.37 -6.21
N MET A 195 14.85 12.15 -5.45
CA MET A 195 13.44 11.88 -5.21
C MET A 195 12.57 12.14 -6.44
N ASP A 196 12.83 13.23 -7.18
CA ASP A 196 12.10 13.54 -8.42
C ASP A 196 12.27 12.45 -9.48
N LEU A 197 13.46 11.84 -9.59
CA LEU A 197 13.70 10.72 -10.48
C LEU A 197 12.94 9.45 -10.08
N SER A 198 12.75 9.18 -8.78
CA SER A 198 11.97 8.03 -8.32
C SER A 198 10.47 8.20 -8.54
N GLU A 199 9.95 9.42 -8.45
CA GLU A 199 8.55 9.77 -8.72
C GLU A 199 8.24 9.72 -10.22
N ILE A 200 9.19 10.14 -11.07
CA ILE A 200 9.09 10.03 -12.54
C ILE A 200 9.11 8.56 -12.96
N ASN A 201 10.01 7.73 -12.41
CA ASN A 201 10.06 6.30 -12.70
C ASN A 201 8.81 5.55 -12.21
N MET A 202 8.21 5.95 -11.06
CA MET A 202 6.95 5.38 -10.60
C MET A 202 5.77 5.76 -11.51
N LYS A 203 5.68 7.01 -11.95
CA LYS A 203 4.64 7.44 -12.90
C LYS A 203 4.79 6.77 -14.26
N GLN A 204 6.01 6.53 -14.70
CA GLN A 204 6.28 5.86 -15.96
C GLN A 204 5.91 4.38 -15.90
N SER A 205 6.25 3.66 -14.82
CA SER A 205 5.85 2.26 -14.62
C SER A 205 4.33 2.09 -14.43
N GLU A 206 3.65 3.08 -13.87
CA GLU A 206 2.19 3.09 -13.70
C GLU A 206 1.48 3.34 -15.05
N GLN A 207 2.04 4.20 -15.90
CA GLN A 207 1.57 4.42 -17.27
C GLN A 207 1.81 3.19 -18.18
N ASP A 208 2.96 2.54 -18.07
CA ASP A 208 3.28 1.33 -18.82
C ASP A 208 2.35 0.17 -18.42
N ALA A 209 2.06 0.01 -17.13
CA ALA A 209 1.10 -0.99 -16.64
C ALA A 209 -0.34 -0.72 -17.11
N LEU A 210 -0.76 0.54 -17.14
CA LEU A 210 -2.08 0.93 -17.66
C LEU A 210 -2.18 0.73 -19.18
N ALA A 211 -1.09 0.96 -19.92
CA ALA A 211 -1.03 0.72 -21.37
C ALA A 211 -1.09 -0.77 -21.69
N GLU A 212 -0.42 -1.62 -20.90
CA GLU A 212 -0.44 -3.07 -21.06
C GLU A 212 -1.83 -3.66 -20.72
N MET A 213 -2.50 -3.16 -19.68
CA MET A 213 -3.88 -3.52 -19.38
C MET A 213 -4.85 -3.11 -20.50
N ALA A 214 -4.72 -1.90 -21.03
CA ALA A 214 -5.57 -1.43 -22.14
C ALA A 214 -5.35 -2.23 -23.43
N LEU A 215 -4.12 -2.67 -23.71
CA LEU A 215 -3.79 -3.56 -24.83
C LEU A 215 -4.36 -4.97 -24.62
N ALA A 216 -4.32 -5.50 -23.40
CA ALA A 216 -4.90 -6.80 -23.08
C ALA A 216 -6.43 -6.79 -23.21
N ASP A 217 -7.10 -5.72 -22.75
CA ASP A 217 -8.54 -5.54 -22.90
C ASP A 217 -8.95 -5.40 -24.36
N PHE A 218 -8.14 -4.73 -25.18
CA PHE A 218 -8.38 -4.61 -26.63
C PHE A 218 -8.21 -5.95 -27.37
N ALA A 219 -7.16 -6.72 -27.02
CA ALA A 219 -6.92 -8.04 -27.59
C ALA A 219 -7.95 -9.11 -27.17
N ALA A 220 -8.67 -8.90 -26.07
CA ALA A 220 -9.75 -9.77 -25.62
C ALA A 220 -11.12 -9.43 -26.26
N ALA A 221 -11.21 -8.28 -26.94
CA ALA A 221 -12.44 -7.79 -27.58
C ALA A 221 -12.51 -8.08 -29.10
N GLU A 222 -11.41 -8.58 -29.72
CA GLU A 222 -11.36 -9.10 -31.10
C GLU A 222 -11.46 -10.64 -31.11
#